data_a7e0d2f82fba50b7e61e41760d555959
#
_entry.id   a7e0d2f82fba50b7e61e41760d555959
#
_cell.length_a   1.000
_cell.length_b   1.000
_cell.length_c   1.000
_cell.angle_alpha   90.00
_cell.angle_beta   90.00
_cell.angle_gamma   90.00
#
_symmetry.space_group_name_H-M   'P 1'
#
loop_
_entity.id
_entity.type
_entity.pdbx_description
1 polymer ?
#
loop_
_entity_poly.entity_id
_entity_poly.type
_entity_poly.pdbx_seq_one_letter_code
_entity_poly.pdbx_strand_id
1 'polypeptide(L)'
;DQSLEDFHNSITQAFGFGGQEMASFYLSNDEWTQEEEFPLFDMSDGMDEKRTMGQTALHEILDEHQTKMIYVYDFLNYWTFMVELAEIAQETDGVDYPNLIFAHGQLPEEPPTTEFEGVDASDADFDFGDDSDDEFGDMDHLDDYDLDQLY
;
A
#
# COMPACT_ATOMS: atom_id res chain seq x y z
N ASP A 1 -22.41 -2.56 8.88
CA ASP A 1 -21.19 -3.36 8.86
C ASP A 1 -20.52 -3.28 7.51
N GLN A 2 -19.66 -2.27 7.32
CA GLN A 2 -18.97 -2.05 6.07
C GLN A 2 -17.61 -2.73 6.04
N SER A 3 -17.25 -3.28 4.87
CA SER A 3 -15.93 -3.85 4.63
C SER A 3 -14.90 -2.78 4.29
N LEU A 4 -13.62 -3.17 4.31
CA LEU A 4 -12.55 -2.33 3.79
C LEU A 4 -12.72 -2.05 2.29
N GLU A 5 -13.30 -2.98 1.54
CA GLU A 5 -13.61 -2.77 0.13
C GLU A 5 -14.66 -1.67 -0.07
N ASP A 6 -15.70 -1.62 0.75
CA ASP A 6 -16.67 -0.53 0.74
C ASP A 6 -16.01 0.82 1.03
N PHE A 7 -15.08 0.84 1.96
CA PHE A 7 -14.31 2.03 2.29
C PHE A 7 -13.37 2.44 1.15
N HIS A 8 -12.68 1.50 0.54
CA HIS A 8 -11.89 1.72 -0.67
C HIS A 8 -12.72 2.38 -1.79
N ASN A 9 -13.89 1.82 -2.06
CA ASN A 9 -14.80 2.37 -3.07
C ASN A 9 -15.25 3.79 -2.73
N SER A 10 -15.50 4.07 -1.46
CA SER A 10 -15.86 5.40 -1.00
C SER A 10 -14.74 6.42 -1.20
N ILE A 11 -13.49 6.04 -0.91
CA ILE A 11 -12.33 6.89 -1.12
C ILE A 11 -12.12 7.17 -2.61
N THR A 12 -12.16 6.14 -3.45
CA THR A 12 -11.97 6.31 -4.89
C THR A 12 -13.03 7.20 -5.52
N GLN A 13 -14.28 7.08 -5.09
CA GLN A 13 -15.36 7.94 -5.54
C GLN A 13 -15.21 9.38 -5.05
N ALA A 14 -14.87 9.57 -3.78
CA ALA A 14 -14.73 10.89 -3.18
C ALA A 14 -13.59 11.71 -3.81
N PHE A 15 -12.48 11.06 -4.15
CA PHE A 15 -11.31 11.71 -4.75
C PHE A 15 -11.31 11.66 -6.28
N GLY A 16 -12.26 10.99 -6.89
CA GLY A 16 -12.38 10.91 -8.35
C GLY A 16 -11.38 9.96 -9.03
N PHE A 17 -10.86 8.98 -8.29
CA PHE A 17 -10.03 7.93 -8.88
C PHE A 17 -10.86 6.95 -9.70
N GLY A 18 -10.26 6.36 -10.74
CA GLY A 18 -10.93 5.39 -11.59
C GLY A 18 -11.24 4.04 -10.94
N GLY A 19 -10.61 3.74 -9.81
CA GLY A 19 -10.84 2.50 -9.05
C GLY A 19 -10.26 1.24 -9.71
N GLN A 20 -9.40 1.40 -10.71
CA GLN A 20 -8.85 0.28 -11.48
C GLN A 20 -7.42 -0.09 -11.08
N GLU A 21 -6.83 0.68 -10.18
CA GLU A 21 -5.48 0.46 -9.73
C GLU A 21 -5.43 -0.42 -8.48
N MET A 22 -4.27 -0.99 -8.22
CA MET A 22 -4.04 -1.76 -7.00
C MET A 22 -4.05 -0.84 -5.77
N ALA A 23 -4.60 -1.34 -4.69
CA ALA A 23 -4.70 -0.61 -3.44
C ALA A 23 -4.52 -1.54 -2.24
N SER A 24 -4.08 -1.00 -1.13
CA SER A 24 -3.99 -1.70 0.15
C SER A 24 -4.30 -0.78 1.32
N PHE A 25 -4.90 -1.34 2.36
CA PHE A 25 -4.94 -0.74 3.68
C PHE A 25 -3.88 -1.35 4.57
N TYR A 26 -3.29 -0.54 5.41
CA TYR A 26 -2.34 -0.98 6.45
C TYR A 26 -2.83 -0.50 7.80
N LEU A 27 -2.84 -1.35 8.81
CA LEU A 27 -2.97 -0.89 10.18
C LEU A 27 -1.75 -0.01 10.52
N SER A 28 -1.95 0.97 11.35
CA SER A 28 -0.88 1.90 11.72
C SER A 28 -0.88 2.15 13.22
N ASN A 29 0.31 2.39 13.77
CA ASN A 29 0.49 2.90 15.11
C ASN A 29 0.40 4.43 15.14
N ASP A 30 0.62 5.03 16.31
CA ASP A 30 0.58 6.49 16.47
C ASP A 30 1.70 7.22 15.72
N GLU A 31 2.74 6.51 15.31
CA GLU A 31 3.86 7.05 14.53
C GLU A 31 3.65 6.93 13.02
N TRP A 32 2.49 6.45 12.58
CA TRP A 32 2.14 6.22 11.18
C TRP A 32 3.08 5.21 10.49
N THR A 33 3.50 4.19 11.23
CA THR A 33 4.24 3.06 10.68
C THR A 33 3.26 2.04 10.11
N GLN A 34 3.53 1.55 8.92
CA GLN A 34 2.74 0.49 8.28
C GLN A 34 2.93 -0.83 9.02
N GLU A 35 1.81 -1.44 9.40
CA GLU A 35 1.78 -2.73 10.09
C GLU A 35 1.11 -3.79 9.18
N GLU A 36 0.06 -4.45 9.65
CA GLU A 36 -0.63 -5.48 8.89
C GLU A 36 -1.29 -4.92 7.61
N GLU A 37 -1.09 -5.61 6.49
CA GLU A 37 -1.62 -5.23 5.17
C GLU A 37 -2.91 -5.98 4.85
N PHE A 38 -3.88 -5.23 4.29
CA PHE A 38 -5.12 -5.76 3.73
C PHE A 38 -5.21 -5.32 2.25
N PRO A 39 -4.74 -6.16 1.31
CA PRO A 39 -4.77 -5.80 -0.10
C PRO A 39 -6.17 -5.90 -0.70
N LEU A 40 -6.41 -5.17 -1.79
CA LEU A 40 -7.64 -5.30 -2.56
C LEU A 40 -7.79 -6.71 -3.14
N PHE A 41 -6.70 -7.25 -3.67
CA PHE A 41 -6.62 -8.62 -4.17
C PHE A 41 -5.42 -9.34 -3.57
N ASP A 42 -5.60 -10.60 -3.22
CA ASP A 42 -4.49 -11.43 -2.76
C ASP A 42 -3.64 -11.88 -3.97
N MET A 43 -2.39 -11.44 -4.00
CA MET A 43 -1.41 -11.75 -5.04
C MET A 43 -0.33 -12.73 -4.56
N SER A 44 -0.53 -13.38 -3.42
CA SER A 44 0.53 -14.15 -2.75
C SER A 44 0.74 -15.56 -3.29
N ASP A 45 -0.05 -15.99 -4.27
CA ASP A 45 0.00 -17.36 -4.83
C ASP A 45 -0.08 -18.47 -3.77
N GLY A 46 -0.72 -18.21 -2.65
CA GLY A 46 -0.93 -19.17 -1.58
C GLY A 46 0.24 -19.37 -0.61
N MET A 47 1.30 -18.56 -0.73
CA MET A 47 2.45 -18.65 0.19
C MET A 47 2.24 -17.89 1.50
N ASP A 48 1.63 -16.72 1.45
CA ASP A 48 1.25 -15.92 2.61
C ASP A 48 -0.13 -15.34 2.37
N GLU A 49 -1.16 -16.12 2.62
CA GLU A 49 -2.54 -15.67 2.43
C GLU A 49 -2.85 -14.48 3.34
N LYS A 50 -3.05 -13.33 2.73
CA LYS A 50 -3.50 -12.13 3.42
C LYS A 50 -5.00 -11.99 3.29
N ARG A 51 -5.66 -11.52 4.35
CA ARG A 51 -7.06 -11.16 4.27
C ARG A 51 -7.20 -9.98 3.32
N THR A 52 -8.09 -10.10 2.35
CA THR A 52 -8.40 -9.02 1.41
C THR A 52 -9.36 -8.00 2.02
N MET A 53 -9.48 -6.85 1.37
CA MET A 53 -10.43 -5.81 1.78
C MET A 53 -11.87 -6.32 1.84
N GLY A 54 -12.28 -7.16 0.89
CA GLY A 54 -13.62 -7.71 0.85
C GLY A 54 -13.93 -8.73 1.94
N GLN A 55 -12.91 -9.33 2.52
CA GLN A 55 -13.01 -10.32 3.60
C GLN A 55 -12.93 -9.71 5.00
N THR A 56 -12.68 -8.41 5.09
CA THR A 56 -12.40 -7.74 6.36
C THR A 56 -13.39 -6.60 6.58
N ALA A 57 -14.14 -6.67 7.66
CA ALA A 57 -15.02 -5.58 8.07
C ALA A 57 -14.23 -4.54 8.89
N LEU A 58 -14.60 -3.28 8.76
CA LEU A 58 -13.96 -2.17 9.49
C LEU A 58 -13.97 -2.40 11.00
N HIS A 59 -15.09 -2.85 11.54
CA HIS A 59 -15.24 -3.06 12.99
C HIS A 59 -14.36 -4.19 13.56
N GLU A 60 -13.85 -5.07 12.70
CA GLU A 60 -12.97 -6.17 13.12
C GLU A 60 -11.55 -5.70 13.40
N ILE A 61 -11.13 -4.60 12.77
CA ILE A 61 -9.74 -4.12 12.79
C ILE A 61 -9.58 -2.74 13.40
N LEU A 62 -10.65 -1.94 13.47
CA LEU A 62 -10.65 -0.62 14.10
C LEU A 62 -11.51 -0.63 15.35
N ASP A 63 -10.97 -0.07 16.41
CA ASP A 63 -11.64 0.12 17.69
C ASP A 63 -11.07 1.36 18.41
N GLU A 64 -11.45 1.55 19.67
CA GLU A 64 -10.97 2.68 20.47
C GLU A 64 -9.45 2.66 20.71
N HIS A 65 -8.80 1.53 20.54
CA HIS A 65 -7.36 1.35 20.74
C HIS A 65 -6.58 1.35 19.41
N GLN A 66 -7.20 0.86 18.35
CA GLN A 66 -6.63 0.82 17.01
C GLN A 66 -7.40 1.80 16.12
N THR A 67 -6.97 3.05 16.07
CA THR A 67 -7.71 4.14 15.40
C THR A 67 -7.12 4.56 14.07
N LYS A 68 -5.89 4.16 13.77
CA LYS A 68 -5.15 4.66 12.61
C LYS A 68 -4.91 3.60 11.56
N MET A 69 -5.10 3.97 10.30
CA MET A 69 -4.77 3.18 9.12
C MET A 69 -4.08 4.05 8.08
N ILE A 70 -3.33 3.39 7.21
CA ILE A 70 -2.76 4.01 6.01
C ILE A 70 -3.41 3.34 4.81
N TYR A 71 -3.91 4.14 3.87
CA TYR A 71 -4.44 3.68 2.61
C TYR A 71 -3.52 4.08 1.47
N VAL A 72 -3.11 3.12 0.66
CA VAL A 72 -2.28 3.35 -0.52
C VAL A 72 -3.06 2.96 -1.76
N TYR A 73 -3.16 3.87 -2.69
CA TYR A 73 -3.80 3.68 -3.98
C TYR A 73 -2.78 3.88 -5.10
N ASP A 74 -2.82 3.01 -6.09
CA ASP A 74 -1.90 3.01 -7.23
C ASP A 74 -0.43 2.86 -6.79
N PHE A 75 0.06 1.63 -6.78
CA PHE A 75 1.42 1.32 -6.32
C PHE A 75 2.55 1.90 -7.17
N LEU A 76 2.24 2.38 -8.36
CA LEU A 76 3.21 3.10 -9.19
C LEU A 76 3.39 4.55 -8.75
N ASN A 77 2.28 5.24 -8.54
CA ASN A 77 2.29 6.64 -8.09
C ASN A 77 2.25 6.78 -6.57
N TYR A 78 1.83 5.73 -5.88
CA TYR A 78 1.85 5.61 -4.43
C TYR A 78 1.08 6.71 -3.69
N TRP A 79 -0.17 6.95 -4.12
CA TRP A 79 -1.08 7.84 -3.39
C TRP A 79 -1.30 7.32 -1.98
N THR A 80 -0.91 8.10 -0.98
CA THR A 80 -0.95 7.70 0.43
C THR A 80 -1.93 8.57 1.20
N PHE A 81 -2.82 7.94 1.94
CA PHE A 81 -3.83 8.59 2.77
C PHE A 81 -3.66 8.12 4.21
N MET A 82 -3.60 9.07 5.12
CA MET A 82 -3.64 8.81 6.55
C MET A 82 -5.10 8.82 7.00
N VAL A 83 -5.55 7.72 7.58
CA VAL A 83 -6.93 7.49 7.99
C VAL A 83 -6.99 7.34 9.50
N GLU A 84 -7.86 8.11 10.14
CA GLU A 84 -8.06 8.03 11.59
C GLU A 84 -9.54 7.87 11.91
N LEU A 85 -9.84 6.92 12.79
CA LEU A 85 -11.17 6.75 13.36
C LEU A 85 -11.42 7.88 14.37
N ALA A 86 -12.36 8.75 14.04
CA ALA A 86 -12.68 9.90 14.89
C ALA A 86 -13.71 9.56 15.97
N GLU A 87 -14.73 8.77 15.63
CA GLU A 87 -15.83 8.46 16.53
C GLU A 87 -16.53 7.16 16.09
N ILE A 88 -16.96 6.38 17.07
CA ILE A 88 -17.87 5.26 16.87
C ILE A 88 -19.27 5.74 17.28
N ALA A 89 -20.15 5.88 16.31
CA ALA A 89 -21.51 6.38 16.50
C ALA A 89 -22.55 5.35 16.06
N GLN A 90 -23.78 5.52 16.52
CA GLN A 90 -24.90 4.72 16.04
C GLN A 90 -25.41 5.23 14.70
N GLU A 91 -25.91 4.30 13.88
CA GLU A 91 -26.54 4.65 12.61
C GLU A 91 -27.76 5.56 12.84
N THR A 92 -27.87 6.58 11.99
CA THR A 92 -29.03 7.47 11.97
C THR A 92 -30.04 6.96 10.92
N ASP A 93 -31.27 6.81 11.34
CA ASP A 93 -32.35 6.37 10.44
C ASP A 93 -32.52 7.35 9.27
N GLY A 94 -32.62 6.81 8.06
CA GLY A 94 -32.81 7.59 6.84
C GLY A 94 -31.53 8.15 6.22
N VAL A 95 -30.39 7.80 6.74
CA VAL A 95 -29.07 8.16 6.17
C VAL A 95 -28.44 6.93 5.53
N ASP A 96 -28.05 7.07 4.27
CA ASP A 96 -27.31 6.03 3.57
C ASP A 96 -25.81 6.09 3.91
N TYR A 97 -25.22 4.95 4.18
CA TYR A 97 -23.79 4.81 4.50
C TYR A 97 -23.09 3.95 3.45
N PRO A 98 -21.86 4.26 3.05
CA PRO A 98 -21.03 5.39 3.51
C PRO A 98 -21.51 6.75 2.98
N ASN A 99 -21.26 7.82 3.71
CA ASN A 99 -21.67 9.16 3.36
C ASN A 99 -20.51 10.15 3.56
N LEU A 100 -20.21 10.92 2.53
CA LEU A 100 -19.23 12.00 2.62
C LEU A 100 -19.82 13.18 3.39
N ILE A 101 -19.26 13.47 4.56
CA ILE A 101 -19.72 14.55 5.43
C ILE A 101 -19.09 15.89 5.02
N PHE A 102 -17.80 15.88 4.76
CA PHE A 102 -17.02 17.08 4.48
C PHE A 102 -15.81 16.76 3.61
N ALA A 103 -15.52 17.65 2.67
CA ALA A 103 -14.31 17.58 1.86
C ALA A 103 -13.70 18.96 1.71
N HIS A 104 -12.38 19.07 1.83
CA HIS A 104 -11.63 20.29 1.68
C HIS A 104 -10.35 20.05 0.88
N GLY A 105 -10.04 20.96 -0.03
CA GLY A 105 -8.88 20.87 -0.91
C GLY A 105 -9.21 20.26 -2.26
N GLN A 106 -8.19 20.18 -3.09
CA GLN A 106 -8.25 19.58 -4.42
C GLN A 106 -7.15 18.56 -4.58
N LEU A 107 -7.46 17.47 -5.26
CA LEU A 107 -6.47 16.48 -5.62
C LEU A 107 -5.46 17.10 -6.59
N PRO A 108 -4.15 17.04 -6.31
CA PRO A 108 -3.15 17.48 -7.28
C PRO A 108 -3.17 16.59 -8.52
N GLU A 109 -2.81 17.15 -9.66
CA GLU A 109 -2.78 16.40 -10.94
C GLU A 109 -1.72 15.29 -10.91
N GLU A 110 -0.64 15.51 -10.18
CA GLU A 110 0.42 14.53 -9.99
C GLU A 110 0.53 14.17 -8.51
N PRO A 111 0.82 12.90 -8.20
CA PRO A 111 1.02 12.49 -6.81
C PRO A 111 2.18 13.26 -6.19
N PRO A 112 2.05 13.66 -4.91
CA PRO A 112 3.15 14.31 -4.22
C PRO A 112 4.34 13.36 -4.14
N THR A 113 5.51 13.86 -4.49
CA THR A 113 6.75 13.13 -4.27
C THR A 113 6.95 13.00 -2.76
N THR A 114 6.86 11.78 -2.25
CA THR A 114 7.31 11.49 -0.90
C THR A 114 8.83 11.59 -0.87
N GLU A 115 9.34 12.75 -0.55
CA GLU A 115 10.72 12.84 -0.15
C GLU A 115 10.84 12.12 1.19
N PHE A 116 11.54 11.00 1.18
CA PHE A 116 12.00 10.38 2.41
C PHE A 116 13.02 11.33 3.03
N GLU A 117 12.58 12.18 3.95
CA GLU A 117 13.49 12.92 4.80
C GLU A 117 14.35 11.92 5.59
N GLY A 118 15.59 11.75 5.21
CA GLY A 118 16.51 10.91 5.95
C GLY A 118 17.53 10.13 5.13
N VAL A 119 17.40 10.07 3.82
CA VAL A 119 18.48 9.58 2.98
C VAL A 119 18.98 10.75 2.14
N ASP A 120 19.99 11.43 2.68
CA ASP A 120 20.72 12.37 1.86
C ASP A 120 21.36 11.57 0.71
N ALA A 121 20.83 11.80 -0.48
CA ALA A 121 21.32 11.14 -1.70
C ALA A 121 22.79 11.48 -1.98
N SER A 122 23.36 12.42 -1.24
CA SER A 122 24.77 12.76 -1.32
C SER A 122 25.67 11.78 -0.58
N ASP A 123 25.14 11.02 0.38
CA ASP A 123 25.89 9.98 1.10
C ASP A 123 25.64 8.58 0.53
N ALA A 124 24.74 8.45 -0.40
CA ALA A 124 24.60 7.25 -1.21
C ALA A 124 25.67 7.28 -2.30
N ASP A 125 26.91 7.17 -1.89
CA ASP A 125 28.00 6.81 -2.79
C ASP A 125 27.82 5.33 -3.14
N PHE A 126 26.79 5.07 -3.93
CA PHE A 126 26.69 3.83 -4.66
C PHE A 126 27.73 3.90 -5.77
N ASP A 127 28.95 3.60 -5.40
CA ASP A 127 29.97 3.28 -6.37
C ASP A 127 29.60 1.98 -7.08
N PHE A 128 28.70 2.11 -8.03
CA PHE A 128 28.39 1.01 -8.94
C PHE A 128 29.48 0.80 -9.99
N GLY A 129 30.57 1.58 -9.89
CA GLY A 129 31.48 1.69 -10.99
C GLY A 129 32.56 0.63 -11.07
N ASP A 130 32.91 -0.05 -9.98
CA ASP A 130 34.15 -0.79 -9.95
C ASP A 130 34.00 -2.31 -9.73
N ASP A 131 32.89 -2.77 -9.22
CA ASP A 131 32.70 -4.19 -8.96
C ASP A 131 32.03 -4.95 -10.09
N SER A 132 31.52 -4.27 -11.12
CA SER A 132 30.77 -4.93 -12.17
C SER A 132 31.63 -5.63 -13.20
N ASP A 133 32.88 -5.21 -13.34
CA ASP A 133 33.77 -5.84 -14.30
C ASP A 133 34.32 -7.20 -13.83
N ASP A 134 34.40 -7.40 -12.53
CA ASP A 134 34.89 -8.66 -11.97
C ASP A 134 33.80 -9.75 -11.91
N GLU A 135 32.52 -9.37 -11.80
CA GLU A 135 31.41 -10.33 -11.81
C GLU A 135 31.14 -10.91 -13.19
N PHE A 136 31.35 -10.12 -14.24
CA PHE A 136 31.19 -10.60 -15.60
C PHE A 136 32.27 -11.57 -16.04
N GLY A 137 33.41 -11.55 -15.41
CA GLY A 137 34.45 -12.55 -15.58
C GLY A 137 34.07 -13.94 -15.09
N ASP A 138 33.24 -14.02 -14.04
CA ASP A 138 32.76 -15.28 -13.50
C ASP A 138 31.63 -15.89 -14.33
N MET A 139 30.94 -15.10 -15.14
CA MET A 139 29.89 -15.62 -16.02
C MET A 139 30.45 -16.47 -17.17
N ASP A 140 31.66 -16.20 -17.62
CA ASP A 140 32.34 -17.06 -18.57
C ASP A 140 32.65 -18.45 -17.99
N HIS A 141 32.72 -18.56 -16.68
CA HIS A 141 32.92 -19.81 -15.99
C HIS A 141 31.60 -20.60 -15.81
N LEU A 142 30.46 -19.95 -15.90
CA LEU A 142 29.16 -20.62 -15.88
C LEU A 142 28.83 -21.29 -17.20
N ASP A 143 29.44 -20.88 -18.33
CA ASP A 143 29.33 -21.54 -19.61
C ASP A 143 30.07 -22.87 -19.64
N ASP A 144 31.02 -23.08 -18.72
CA ASP A 144 31.71 -24.33 -18.53
C ASP A 144 30.95 -25.34 -17.66
N TYR A 145 29.85 -24.93 -17.04
CA TYR A 145 28.87 -25.87 -16.51
C TYR A 145 28.07 -26.44 -17.64
N ASP A 146 28.68 -27.37 -18.22
CA ASP A 146 28.28 -28.10 -19.36
C ASP A 146 26.83 -28.57 -19.25
N LEU A 147 26.03 -28.15 -20.19
CA LEU A 147 24.70 -28.71 -20.41
C LEU A 147 24.72 -30.25 -20.53
N ASP A 148 25.89 -30.84 -20.76
CA ASP A 148 26.09 -32.28 -20.79
C ASP A 148 25.89 -32.95 -19.40
N GLN A 149 25.91 -32.21 -18.32
CA GLN A 149 25.59 -32.73 -16.98
C GLN A 149 24.08 -32.67 -16.65
N LEU A 150 23.29 -31.98 -17.44
CA LEU A 150 21.85 -31.90 -17.28
C LEU A 150 21.07 -32.94 -18.08
N TYR A 151 21.76 -33.74 -18.87
CA TYR A 151 21.18 -34.85 -19.65
C TYR A 151 21.67 -36.20 -19.18
#